data_7b7473d46b2ce7caf0ca28cac180045c
#
_entry.id   7b7473d46b2ce7caf0ca28cac180045c
#
_cell.length_a   1.000
_cell.length_b   1.000
_cell.length_c   1.000
_cell.angle_alpha   90.00
_cell.angle_beta   90.00
_cell.angle_gamma   90.00
#
_symmetry.space_group_name_H-M   'P 1'
#
loop_
_entity.id
_entity.type
_entity.pdbx_description
1 polymer ?
#
loop_
_entity_poly.entity_id
_entity_poly.type
_entity_poly.pdbx_seq_one_letter_code
_entity_poly.pdbx_strand_id
1 'polypeptide(L)'
;QHLKARPQLCLPNPVAWPLPRFAPDPDPIAWLLRRNVGADQQLLLAVGTKSHQKGFDRLVAMFGLLAQRYPAVHLVILGLDQGPYHGVDQQAQLRRLLPQASHRLHFPGRVGNVQDWYERADLFLLPSRYEGFPNVLLEAMASGCCCVSSDCPQGPAELIRDGVDGRLLANDATPETWAELVSELLEDSGQRRCLGDAALEVRQRFSEERLRRCFMHGVVQLVGDD
;
A
#
# COMPACT_ATOMS: atom_id res chain seq x y z
N GLN A 1 -15.64 14.63 40.09
CA GLN A 1 -14.43 13.80 40.13
C GLN A 1 -13.89 13.73 38.70
N HIS A 2 -12.80 14.49 38.41
CA HIS A 2 -12.08 14.37 37.12
C HIS A 2 -11.37 13.02 37.14
N LEU A 3 -11.82 12.09 36.32
CA LEU A 3 -11.06 10.90 36.00
C LEU A 3 -9.75 11.37 35.36
N LYS A 4 -8.62 11.23 36.06
CA LYS A 4 -7.28 11.42 35.46
C LYS A 4 -7.18 10.46 34.28
N ALA A 5 -6.83 10.98 33.11
CA ALA A 5 -6.57 10.13 31.95
C ALA A 5 -5.50 9.11 32.35
N ARG A 6 -5.80 7.83 32.19
CA ARG A 6 -4.81 6.78 32.42
C ARG A 6 -3.70 6.92 31.38
N PRO A 7 -2.45 6.79 31.79
CA PRO A 7 -1.35 6.80 30.84
C PRO A 7 -1.54 5.68 29.80
N GLN A 8 -1.32 6.00 28.54
CA GLN A 8 -1.48 5.07 27.43
C GLN A 8 -0.17 4.94 26.68
N LEU A 9 0.25 3.71 26.39
CA LEU A 9 1.37 3.39 25.53
C LEU A 9 0.81 2.94 24.17
N CYS A 10 1.02 3.75 23.15
CA CYS A 10 0.69 3.38 21.77
C CYS A 10 1.96 2.88 21.07
N LEU A 11 1.89 1.68 20.52
CA LEU A 11 3.00 1.09 19.77
C LEU A 11 2.53 0.74 18.35
N PRO A 12 3.34 1.07 17.34
CA PRO A 12 3.09 0.62 15.98
C PRO A 12 3.32 -0.89 15.84
N ASN A 13 2.85 -1.49 14.76
CA ASN A 13 3.18 -2.88 14.44
C ASN A 13 4.62 -3.00 13.94
N PRO A 14 5.35 -4.07 14.27
CA PRO A 14 6.63 -4.35 13.66
C PRO A 14 6.48 -4.85 12.23
N VAL A 15 7.56 -4.72 11.45
CA VAL A 15 7.71 -5.42 10.17
C VAL A 15 8.71 -6.57 10.33
N ALA A 16 8.28 -7.78 9.95
CA ALA A 16 9.19 -8.90 9.76
C ALA A 16 9.90 -8.73 8.41
N TRP A 17 11.22 -8.84 8.40
CA TRP A 17 11.96 -8.82 7.14
C TRP A 17 12.98 -9.97 7.10
N PRO A 18 13.04 -10.76 6.00
CA PRO A 18 12.12 -10.74 4.84
C PRO A 18 10.67 -11.02 5.23
N LEU A 19 9.73 -10.61 4.36
CA LEU A 19 8.31 -10.85 4.62
C LEU A 19 8.02 -12.36 4.61
N PRO A 20 7.09 -12.83 5.44
CA PRO A 20 6.72 -14.23 5.48
C PRO A 20 6.10 -14.68 4.14
N ARG A 21 6.38 -15.94 3.76
CA ARG A 21 5.91 -16.54 2.52
C ARG A 21 5.00 -17.72 2.81
N PHE A 22 3.86 -17.77 2.14
CA PHE A 22 2.84 -18.82 2.29
C PHE A 22 2.30 -19.22 0.93
N ALA A 23 1.55 -20.33 0.85
CA ALA A 23 0.76 -20.67 -0.34
C ALA A 23 -0.62 -19.95 -0.32
N PRO A 24 -1.15 -19.56 -1.49
CA PRO A 24 -0.56 -19.66 -2.81
C PRO A 24 0.52 -18.60 -3.05
N ASP A 25 1.59 -18.97 -3.76
CA ASP A 25 2.74 -18.12 -4.05
C ASP A 25 3.01 -18.00 -5.58
N PRO A 26 2.07 -17.46 -6.36
CA PRO A 26 2.23 -17.31 -7.79
C PRO A 26 3.36 -16.32 -8.12
N ASP A 27 4.31 -16.75 -8.95
CA ASP A 27 5.33 -15.86 -9.49
C ASP A 27 4.68 -14.68 -10.22
N PRO A 28 4.92 -13.41 -9.81
CA PRO A 28 4.26 -12.25 -10.41
C PRO A 28 4.52 -12.12 -11.91
N ILE A 29 5.76 -12.35 -12.34
CA ILE A 29 6.16 -12.20 -13.75
C ILE A 29 5.43 -13.24 -14.60
N ALA A 30 5.50 -14.51 -14.23
CA ALA A 30 4.80 -15.59 -14.94
C ALA A 30 3.28 -15.39 -14.91
N TRP A 31 2.72 -14.88 -13.81
CA TRP A 31 1.29 -14.61 -13.69
C TRP A 31 0.86 -13.47 -14.64
N LEU A 32 1.64 -12.40 -14.74
CA LEU A 32 1.40 -11.24 -15.59
C LEU A 32 1.61 -11.56 -17.07
N LEU A 33 2.67 -12.29 -17.44
CA LEU A 33 2.93 -12.72 -18.80
C LEU A 33 1.77 -13.52 -19.41
N ARG A 34 1.14 -14.40 -18.61
CA ARG A 34 -0.07 -15.12 -19.06
C ARG A 34 -1.26 -14.20 -19.35
N ARG A 35 -1.17 -12.92 -19.06
CA ARG A 35 -2.18 -11.87 -19.29
C ARG A 35 -1.67 -10.79 -20.24
N ASN A 36 -0.61 -11.10 -20.99
CA ASN A 36 0.06 -10.20 -21.93
C ASN A 36 0.59 -8.92 -21.28
N VAL A 37 1.04 -9.01 -20.02
CA VAL A 37 1.73 -7.93 -19.30
C VAL A 37 3.20 -8.28 -19.23
N GLY A 38 4.02 -7.62 -20.08
CA GLY A 38 5.46 -7.85 -20.19
C GLY A 38 6.25 -7.18 -19.06
N ALA A 39 7.56 -7.46 -19.02
CA ALA A 39 8.46 -6.88 -18.03
C ALA A 39 8.71 -5.38 -18.25
N ASP A 40 8.54 -4.90 -19.47
CA ASP A 40 8.68 -3.50 -19.89
C ASP A 40 7.46 -2.63 -19.55
N GLN A 41 6.36 -3.24 -19.13
CA GLN A 41 5.14 -2.54 -18.75
C GLN A 41 5.18 -2.14 -17.28
N GLN A 42 4.67 -0.93 -17.00
CA GLN A 42 4.66 -0.36 -15.66
C GLN A 42 3.48 -0.90 -14.82
N LEU A 43 3.77 -1.20 -13.57
CA LEU A 43 2.83 -1.84 -12.67
C LEU A 43 2.52 -0.95 -11.47
N LEU A 44 1.27 -0.54 -11.34
CA LEU A 44 0.72 0.03 -10.12
C LEU A 44 0.16 -1.11 -9.27
N LEU A 45 0.46 -1.11 -7.97
CA LEU A 45 0.06 -2.16 -7.04
C LEU A 45 -0.74 -1.57 -5.88
N ALA A 46 -1.81 -2.23 -5.51
CA ALA A 46 -2.53 -2.01 -4.26
C ALA A 46 -2.85 -3.36 -3.58
N VAL A 47 -2.95 -3.35 -2.25
CA VAL A 47 -3.19 -4.56 -1.46
C VAL A 47 -4.29 -4.32 -0.43
N GLY A 48 -5.28 -5.21 -0.38
CA GLY A 48 -6.33 -5.15 0.62
C GLY A 48 -7.54 -6.01 0.31
N THR A 49 -8.36 -6.26 1.33
CA THR A 49 -9.56 -7.12 1.24
C THR A 49 -10.88 -6.35 1.27
N LYS A 50 -10.86 -5.09 1.74
CA LYS A 50 -12.03 -4.23 1.91
C LYS A 50 -11.97 -3.06 0.95
N SER A 51 -12.61 -3.19 -0.22
CA SER A 51 -12.53 -2.23 -1.32
C SER A 51 -12.89 -0.79 -0.90
N HIS A 52 -13.98 -0.59 -0.16
CA HIS A 52 -14.40 0.74 0.28
C HIS A 52 -13.41 1.39 1.27
N GLN A 53 -12.97 0.64 2.30
CA GLN A 53 -11.99 1.15 3.28
C GLN A 53 -10.69 1.54 2.58
N LYS A 54 -10.20 0.66 1.69
CA LYS A 54 -8.96 0.83 0.94
C LYS A 54 -9.06 1.84 -0.21
N GLY A 55 -10.25 2.39 -0.47
CA GLY A 55 -10.45 3.41 -1.50
C GLY A 55 -10.22 2.91 -2.92
N PHE A 56 -10.47 1.61 -3.21
CA PHE A 56 -10.19 1.07 -4.54
C PHE A 56 -11.07 1.66 -5.64
N ASP A 57 -12.23 2.19 -5.31
CA ASP A 57 -13.05 3.00 -6.21
C ASP A 57 -12.33 4.31 -6.60
N ARG A 58 -11.70 5.01 -5.65
CA ARG A 58 -10.85 6.19 -5.91
C ARG A 58 -9.64 5.81 -6.78
N LEU A 59 -9.02 4.66 -6.47
CA LEU A 59 -7.87 4.13 -7.21
C LEU A 59 -8.24 3.85 -8.67
N VAL A 60 -9.37 3.20 -8.92
CA VAL A 60 -9.83 2.89 -10.28
C VAL A 60 -10.23 4.15 -11.03
N ALA A 61 -10.82 5.15 -10.36
CA ALA A 61 -11.13 6.45 -10.98
C ALA A 61 -9.84 7.17 -11.44
N MET A 62 -8.83 7.24 -10.57
CA MET A 62 -7.49 7.78 -10.90
C MET A 62 -6.85 6.98 -12.04
N PHE A 63 -6.86 5.65 -11.96
CA PHE A 63 -6.29 4.79 -12.99
C PHE A 63 -6.98 5.01 -14.35
N GLY A 64 -8.26 5.34 -14.38
CA GLY A 64 -8.99 5.68 -15.59
C GLY A 64 -8.39 6.90 -16.33
N LEU A 65 -7.91 7.89 -15.59
CA LEU A 65 -7.22 9.06 -16.14
C LEU A 65 -5.84 8.67 -16.69
N LEU A 66 -5.07 7.90 -15.94
CA LEU A 66 -3.76 7.39 -16.36
C LEU A 66 -3.85 6.48 -17.59
N ALA A 67 -4.86 5.63 -17.64
CA ALA A 67 -5.04 4.66 -18.70
C ALA A 67 -5.24 5.28 -20.09
N GLN A 68 -5.71 6.53 -20.16
CA GLN A 68 -5.82 7.26 -21.41
C GLN A 68 -4.46 7.78 -21.89
N ARG A 69 -3.59 8.18 -20.97
CA ARG A 69 -2.27 8.77 -21.27
C ARG A 69 -1.17 7.73 -21.40
N TYR A 70 -1.23 6.66 -20.59
CA TYR A 70 -0.18 5.63 -20.49
C TYR A 70 -0.74 4.25 -20.87
N PRO A 71 -0.65 3.84 -22.13
CA PRO A 71 -1.19 2.54 -22.59
C PRO A 71 -0.45 1.33 -22.00
N ALA A 72 0.81 1.51 -21.57
CA ALA A 72 1.64 0.46 -21.00
C ALA A 72 1.51 0.31 -19.47
N VAL A 73 0.64 1.08 -18.82
CA VAL A 73 0.42 1.02 -17.35
C VAL A 73 -0.70 0.04 -17.01
N HIS A 74 -0.45 -0.83 -16.06
CA HIS A 74 -1.39 -1.80 -15.52
C HIS A 74 -1.61 -1.60 -14.03
N LEU A 75 -2.81 -1.92 -13.54
CA LEU A 75 -3.16 -1.88 -12.11
C LEU A 75 -3.43 -3.29 -11.60
N VAL A 76 -2.69 -3.69 -10.59
CA VAL A 76 -2.89 -4.94 -9.85
C VAL A 76 -3.45 -4.63 -8.46
N ILE A 77 -4.51 -5.32 -8.08
CA ILE A 77 -5.08 -5.25 -6.73
C ILE A 77 -5.06 -6.66 -6.13
N LEU A 78 -4.24 -6.85 -5.12
CA LEU A 78 -4.14 -8.10 -4.36
C LEU A 78 -5.15 -8.13 -3.21
N GLY A 79 -5.58 -9.34 -2.85
CA GLY A 79 -6.41 -9.58 -1.67
C GLY A 79 -7.91 -9.54 -1.90
N LEU A 80 -8.38 -9.13 -3.08
CA LEU A 80 -9.78 -9.26 -3.45
C LEU A 80 -10.03 -10.65 -4.02
N ASP A 81 -10.71 -11.49 -3.24
CA ASP A 81 -11.08 -12.84 -3.67
C ASP A 81 -12.15 -12.79 -4.77
N GLN A 82 -12.27 -13.88 -5.54
CA GLN A 82 -13.36 -14.08 -6.47
C GLN A 82 -14.64 -14.35 -5.70
N GLY A 83 -15.75 -13.77 -6.19
CA GLY A 83 -17.07 -13.95 -5.60
C GLY A 83 -17.46 -12.85 -4.61
N PRO A 84 -18.69 -12.93 -4.05
CA PRO A 84 -19.24 -11.86 -3.26
C PRO A 84 -18.64 -11.82 -1.84
N TYR A 85 -18.14 -10.65 -1.45
CA TYR A 85 -17.86 -10.30 -0.06
C TYR A 85 -19.06 -9.53 0.49
N HIS A 86 -19.75 -10.06 1.51
CA HIS A 86 -21.03 -9.53 2.01
C HIS A 86 -22.07 -9.25 0.91
N GLY A 87 -22.20 -10.19 -0.04
CA GLY A 87 -23.16 -10.08 -1.13
C GLY A 87 -22.73 -9.20 -2.32
N VAL A 88 -21.53 -8.61 -2.30
CA VAL A 88 -21.01 -7.73 -3.35
C VAL A 88 -19.79 -8.34 -4.02
N ASP A 89 -19.83 -8.55 -5.33
CA ASP A 89 -18.67 -8.87 -6.13
C ASP A 89 -17.83 -7.59 -6.35
N GLN A 90 -16.81 -7.43 -5.48
CA GLN A 90 -15.96 -6.24 -5.48
C GLN A 90 -15.17 -6.10 -6.80
N GLN A 91 -14.68 -7.21 -7.38
CA GLN A 91 -13.93 -7.17 -8.64
C GLN A 91 -14.83 -6.73 -9.80
N ALA A 92 -16.04 -7.30 -9.90
CA ALA A 92 -17.01 -6.90 -10.93
C ALA A 92 -17.43 -5.44 -10.77
N GLN A 93 -17.62 -4.96 -9.54
CA GLN A 93 -17.93 -3.55 -9.26
C GLN A 93 -16.83 -2.62 -9.75
N LEU A 94 -15.57 -2.92 -9.45
CA LEU A 94 -14.42 -2.10 -9.88
C LEU A 94 -14.26 -2.11 -11.41
N ARG A 95 -14.45 -3.27 -12.07
CA ARG A 95 -14.40 -3.34 -13.53
C ARG A 95 -15.49 -2.50 -14.21
N ARG A 96 -16.68 -2.39 -13.61
CA ARG A 96 -17.78 -1.55 -14.13
C ARG A 96 -17.47 -0.06 -14.07
N LEU A 97 -16.62 0.37 -13.14
CA LEU A 97 -16.18 1.77 -13.07
C LEU A 97 -15.25 2.16 -14.22
N LEU A 98 -14.62 1.18 -14.87
CA LEU A 98 -13.64 1.43 -15.93
C LEU A 98 -13.78 0.41 -17.08
N PRO A 99 -14.92 0.37 -17.81
CA PRO A 99 -15.16 -0.63 -18.84
C PRO A 99 -14.14 -0.56 -19.99
N GLN A 100 -13.70 0.63 -20.39
CA GLN A 100 -12.79 0.87 -21.51
C GLN A 100 -11.34 0.39 -21.26
N ALA A 101 -10.93 0.28 -19.99
CA ALA A 101 -9.59 -0.21 -19.62
C ALA A 101 -9.63 -1.35 -18.60
N SER A 102 -10.77 -2.03 -18.47
CA SER A 102 -10.97 -3.14 -17.51
C SER A 102 -10.02 -4.32 -17.74
N HIS A 103 -9.50 -4.49 -18.96
CA HIS A 103 -8.51 -5.50 -19.32
C HIS A 103 -7.12 -5.22 -18.69
N ARG A 104 -6.87 -3.99 -18.23
CA ARG A 104 -5.64 -3.59 -17.52
C ARG A 104 -5.80 -3.58 -15.99
N LEU A 105 -6.99 -3.96 -15.48
CA LEU A 105 -7.24 -4.21 -14.07
C LEU A 105 -7.05 -5.71 -13.77
N HIS A 106 -6.11 -6.03 -12.90
CA HIS A 106 -5.75 -7.39 -12.57
C HIS A 106 -6.04 -7.71 -11.09
N PHE A 107 -6.63 -8.86 -10.84
CA PHE A 107 -7.01 -9.30 -9.50
C PHE A 107 -6.47 -10.73 -9.28
N PRO A 108 -5.24 -10.90 -8.80
CA PRO A 108 -4.69 -12.22 -8.48
C PRO A 108 -5.40 -12.94 -7.34
N GLY A 109 -6.17 -12.19 -6.52
CA GLY A 109 -6.72 -12.70 -5.27
C GLY A 109 -5.72 -12.58 -4.13
N ARG A 110 -5.85 -13.45 -3.11
CA ARG A 110 -4.88 -13.53 -2.02
C ARG A 110 -3.62 -14.24 -2.49
N VAL A 111 -2.47 -13.72 -2.11
CA VAL A 111 -1.15 -14.29 -2.39
C VAL A 111 -0.36 -14.39 -1.10
N GLY A 112 0.49 -15.41 -0.98
CA GLY A 112 1.35 -15.61 0.19
C GLY A 112 2.79 -15.13 -0.02
N ASN A 113 3.12 -14.61 -1.21
CA ASN A 113 4.42 -14.07 -1.59
C ASN A 113 4.33 -12.58 -1.93
N VAL A 114 3.67 -11.82 -1.09
CA VAL A 114 3.38 -10.40 -1.37
C VAL A 114 4.65 -9.58 -1.63
N GLN A 115 5.79 -9.97 -1.02
CA GLN A 115 7.09 -9.32 -1.26
C GLN A 115 7.46 -9.30 -2.73
N ASP A 116 7.32 -10.42 -3.44
CA ASP A 116 7.65 -10.52 -4.87
C ASP A 116 6.81 -9.55 -5.71
N TRP A 117 5.58 -9.28 -5.29
CA TRP A 117 4.69 -8.32 -5.94
C TRP A 117 5.10 -6.87 -5.66
N TYR A 118 5.52 -6.54 -4.43
CA TYR A 118 6.06 -5.22 -4.11
C TYR A 118 7.36 -4.94 -4.89
N GLU A 119 8.25 -5.94 -4.99
CA GLU A 119 9.51 -5.83 -5.74
C GLU A 119 9.30 -5.69 -7.25
N ARG A 120 8.21 -6.26 -7.80
CA ARG A 120 7.84 -6.14 -9.22
C ARG A 120 7.15 -4.80 -9.52
N ALA A 121 6.51 -4.18 -8.55
CA ALA A 121 5.73 -2.97 -8.77
C ALA A 121 6.61 -1.74 -8.98
N ASP A 122 6.19 -0.86 -9.90
CA ASP A 122 6.80 0.47 -10.04
C ASP A 122 6.33 1.43 -8.95
N LEU A 123 5.08 1.31 -8.53
CA LEU A 123 4.48 2.11 -7.46
C LEU A 123 3.50 1.28 -6.63
N PHE A 124 3.57 1.44 -5.32
CA PHE A 124 2.52 0.99 -4.40
C PHE A 124 1.61 2.14 -4.03
N LEU A 125 0.28 1.94 -4.15
CA LEU A 125 -0.72 2.97 -3.95
C LEU A 125 -1.70 2.58 -2.83
N LEU A 126 -1.85 3.45 -1.83
CA LEU A 126 -2.77 3.25 -0.71
C LEU A 126 -3.74 4.43 -0.56
N PRO A 127 -4.81 4.51 -1.37
CA PRO A 127 -5.80 5.60 -1.30
C PRO A 127 -6.87 5.36 -0.22
N SER A 128 -6.47 4.80 0.91
CA SER A 128 -7.39 4.41 1.99
C SER A 128 -8.14 5.61 2.56
N ARG A 129 -9.41 5.39 2.89
CA ARG A 129 -10.23 6.39 3.59
C ARG A 129 -9.88 6.49 5.05
N TYR A 130 -9.53 5.36 5.65
CA TYR A 130 -9.10 5.24 7.05
C TYR A 130 -8.29 3.97 7.25
N GLU A 131 -7.34 4.02 8.17
CA GLU A 131 -6.52 2.89 8.62
C GLU A 131 -6.48 2.86 10.14
N GLY A 132 -6.18 1.70 10.74
CA GLY A 132 -5.72 1.64 12.12
C GLY A 132 -4.20 1.73 12.17
N PHE A 133 -3.54 0.80 11.47
CA PHE A 133 -2.12 0.83 11.13
C PHE A 133 -1.94 0.12 9.79
N PRO A 134 -1.40 0.78 8.75
CA PRO A 134 -1.38 0.25 7.39
C PRO A 134 -0.21 -0.72 7.17
N ASN A 135 -0.30 -1.96 7.67
CA ASN A 135 0.76 -2.97 7.53
C ASN A 135 1.21 -3.15 6.06
N VAL A 136 0.28 -3.15 5.11
CA VAL A 136 0.58 -3.30 3.68
C VAL A 136 1.46 -2.15 3.14
N LEU A 137 1.35 -0.94 3.71
CA LEU A 137 2.22 0.19 3.38
C LEU A 137 3.62 -0.03 3.97
N LEU A 138 3.68 -0.45 5.24
CA LEU A 138 4.94 -0.77 5.91
C LEU A 138 5.69 -1.91 5.18
N GLU A 139 4.98 -2.95 4.75
CA GLU A 139 5.51 -4.06 3.96
C GLU A 139 6.04 -3.60 2.60
N ALA A 140 5.30 -2.74 1.87
CA ALA A 140 5.72 -2.19 0.59
C ALA A 140 6.98 -1.32 0.75
N MET A 141 7.03 -0.45 1.75
CA MET A 141 8.21 0.37 2.09
C MET A 141 9.40 -0.52 2.47
N ALA A 142 9.18 -1.57 3.27
CA ALA A 142 10.22 -2.53 3.62
C ALA A 142 10.73 -3.33 2.41
N SER A 143 9.94 -3.47 1.36
CA SER A 143 10.35 -4.09 0.09
C SER A 143 11.08 -3.12 -0.86
N GLY A 144 11.25 -1.85 -0.47
CA GLY A 144 11.89 -0.82 -1.30
C GLY A 144 10.99 -0.30 -2.43
N CYS A 145 9.69 -0.55 -2.35
CA CYS A 145 8.74 -0.03 -3.33
C CYS A 145 8.50 1.47 -3.11
N CYS A 146 8.45 2.25 -4.18
CA CYS A 146 8.02 3.64 -4.10
C CYS A 146 6.54 3.70 -3.74
N CYS A 147 6.22 4.32 -2.59
CA CYS A 147 4.89 4.34 -2.02
C CYS A 147 4.23 5.71 -2.13
N VAL A 148 2.95 5.73 -2.53
CA VAL A 148 2.06 6.89 -2.46
C VAL A 148 0.85 6.51 -1.61
N SER A 149 0.55 7.29 -0.58
CA SER A 149 -0.58 7.05 0.30
C SER A 149 -1.43 8.28 0.50
N SER A 150 -2.74 8.09 0.77
CA SER A 150 -3.54 9.14 1.38
C SER A 150 -3.07 9.37 2.82
N ASP A 151 -3.03 10.63 3.24
CA ASP A 151 -2.84 11.03 4.64
C ASP A 151 -4.17 10.88 5.39
N CYS A 152 -4.64 9.64 5.50
CA CYS A 152 -5.84 9.35 6.29
C CYS A 152 -5.49 9.28 7.77
N PRO A 153 -6.49 9.51 8.67
CA PRO A 153 -6.25 9.44 10.09
C PRO A 153 -5.63 8.10 10.49
N GLN A 154 -4.56 8.18 11.30
CA GLN A 154 -3.78 7.08 11.86
C GLN A 154 -2.98 6.27 10.83
N GLY A 155 -1.68 6.30 10.96
CA GLY A 155 -0.73 5.37 10.37
C GLY A 155 0.07 5.87 9.17
N PRO A 156 -0.48 6.34 8.03
CA PRO A 156 0.35 6.66 6.87
C PRO A 156 1.44 7.71 7.15
N ALA A 157 1.09 8.83 7.82
CA ALA A 157 2.05 9.86 8.20
C ALA A 157 3.05 9.44 9.30
N GLU A 158 2.77 8.33 10.01
CA GLU A 158 3.73 7.73 10.95
C GLU A 158 4.82 6.93 10.21
N LEU A 159 4.48 6.41 9.01
CA LEU A 159 5.36 5.60 8.18
C LEU A 159 6.12 6.44 7.17
N ILE A 160 5.41 7.23 6.38
CA ILE A 160 5.96 8.04 5.30
C ILE A 160 6.37 9.44 5.80
N ARG A 161 7.60 9.82 5.50
CA ARG A 161 8.06 11.22 5.49
C ARG A 161 7.91 11.73 4.05
N ASP A 162 6.91 12.59 3.82
CA ASP A 162 6.57 13.04 2.47
C ASP A 162 7.78 13.65 1.74
N GLY A 163 7.98 13.20 0.49
CA GLY A 163 9.09 13.61 -0.37
C GLY A 163 10.46 13.02 0.01
N VAL A 164 10.56 12.21 1.08
CA VAL A 164 11.81 11.59 1.55
C VAL A 164 11.81 10.08 1.29
N ASP A 165 10.82 9.35 1.80
CA ASP A 165 10.74 7.90 1.72
C ASP A 165 9.37 7.41 1.19
N GLY A 166 8.63 8.29 0.55
CA GLY A 166 7.34 8.08 -0.08
C GLY A 166 6.63 9.41 -0.31
N ARG A 167 5.38 9.35 -0.74
CA ARG A 167 4.55 10.54 -0.96
C ARG A 167 3.22 10.41 -0.23
N LEU A 168 2.78 11.52 0.36
CA LEU A 168 1.47 11.65 1.01
C LEU A 168 0.61 12.66 0.24
N LEU A 169 -0.63 12.28 0.00
CA LEU A 169 -1.67 13.17 -0.52
C LEU A 169 -2.75 13.38 0.54
N ALA A 170 -3.38 14.54 0.53
CA ALA A 170 -4.52 14.81 1.40
C ALA A 170 -5.58 13.70 1.27
N ASN A 171 -6.22 13.32 2.37
CA ASN A 171 -7.18 12.20 2.37
C ASN A 171 -8.40 12.43 1.44
N ASP A 172 -8.71 13.68 1.16
CA ASP A 172 -9.74 14.12 0.23
C ASP A 172 -9.21 14.48 -1.16
N ALA A 173 -7.93 14.22 -1.45
CA ALA A 173 -7.35 14.47 -2.77
C ALA A 173 -8.16 13.80 -3.88
N THR A 174 -8.37 14.56 -4.96
CA THR A 174 -9.18 14.10 -6.09
C THR A 174 -8.46 13.06 -6.93
N PRO A 175 -9.17 12.27 -7.75
CA PRO A 175 -8.53 11.36 -8.71
C PRO A 175 -7.53 12.06 -9.64
N GLU A 176 -7.77 13.32 -10.01
CA GLU A 176 -6.89 14.13 -10.85
C GLU A 176 -5.58 14.44 -10.13
N THR A 177 -5.62 14.88 -8.86
CA THR A 177 -4.43 15.13 -8.03
C THR A 177 -3.59 13.86 -7.87
N TRP A 178 -4.25 12.71 -7.65
CA TRP A 178 -3.56 11.41 -7.62
C TRP A 178 -2.91 11.08 -8.96
N ALA A 179 -3.64 11.29 -10.08
CA ALA A 179 -3.14 10.99 -11.42
C ALA A 179 -1.94 11.88 -11.80
N GLU A 180 -1.95 13.14 -11.42
CA GLU A 180 -0.82 14.07 -11.64
C GLU A 180 0.43 13.56 -10.92
N LEU A 181 0.37 13.32 -9.61
CA LEU A 181 1.52 12.83 -8.84
C LEU A 181 2.00 11.46 -9.34
N VAL A 182 1.09 10.53 -9.62
CA VAL A 182 1.46 9.21 -10.13
C VAL A 182 2.09 9.33 -11.52
N SER A 183 1.62 10.24 -12.39
CA SER A 183 2.25 10.52 -13.70
C SER A 183 3.68 11.00 -13.54
N GLU A 184 3.93 11.98 -12.67
CA GLU A 184 5.29 12.47 -12.39
C GLU A 184 6.22 11.34 -11.97
N LEU A 185 5.76 10.49 -11.05
CA LEU A 185 6.55 9.34 -10.59
C LEU A 185 6.71 8.26 -11.66
N LEU A 186 5.74 8.03 -12.55
CA LEU A 186 5.88 7.08 -13.65
C LEU A 186 6.93 7.54 -14.67
N GLU A 187 7.05 8.84 -14.89
CA GLU A 187 8.01 9.46 -15.83
C GLU A 187 9.43 9.52 -15.25
N ASP A 188 9.58 9.62 -13.92
CA ASP A 188 10.88 9.72 -13.22
C ASP A 188 11.25 8.44 -12.45
N SER A 189 11.90 7.50 -13.14
CA SER A 189 12.38 6.26 -12.51
C SER A 189 13.49 6.50 -11.47
N GLY A 190 14.25 7.60 -11.60
CA GLY A 190 15.28 7.99 -10.66
C GLY A 190 14.65 8.40 -9.32
N GLN A 191 13.62 9.25 -9.36
CA GLN A 191 12.88 9.65 -8.17
C GLN A 191 12.22 8.45 -7.50
N ARG A 192 11.57 7.57 -8.27
CA ARG A 192 10.99 6.34 -7.69
C ARG A 192 12.02 5.52 -6.93
N ARG A 193 13.20 5.34 -7.52
CA ARG A 193 14.29 4.59 -6.87
C ARG A 193 14.77 5.29 -5.61
N CYS A 194 15.02 6.59 -5.65
CA CYS A 194 15.45 7.34 -4.47
C CYS A 194 14.46 7.22 -3.31
N LEU A 195 13.15 7.36 -3.58
CA LEU A 195 12.10 7.22 -2.56
C LEU A 195 12.03 5.78 -2.03
N GLY A 196 12.12 4.79 -2.90
CA GLY A 196 12.09 3.37 -2.52
C GLY A 196 13.32 2.97 -1.69
N ASP A 197 14.52 3.40 -2.08
CA ASP A 197 15.75 3.13 -1.33
C ASP A 197 15.70 3.77 0.07
N ALA A 198 15.21 5.01 0.18
CA ALA A 198 15.02 5.67 1.47
C ALA A 198 13.95 4.99 2.34
N ALA A 199 12.92 4.42 1.72
CA ALA A 199 11.86 3.69 2.41
C ALA A 199 12.37 2.46 3.17
N LEU A 200 13.48 1.85 2.75
CA LEU A 200 14.10 0.69 3.43
C LEU A 200 14.44 0.94 4.90
N GLU A 201 14.58 2.20 5.30
CA GLU A 201 14.83 2.57 6.71
C GLU A 201 13.74 2.07 7.66
N VAL A 202 12.52 1.82 7.16
CA VAL A 202 11.43 1.26 7.98
C VAL A 202 11.78 -0.10 8.58
N ARG A 203 12.66 -0.88 7.95
CA ARG A 203 13.15 -2.16 8.50
C ARG A 203 13.84 -1.99 9.87
N GLN A 204 14.47 -0.82 10.08
CA GLN A 204 15.10 -0.48 11.36
C GLN A 204 14.12 0.28 12.27
N ARG A 205 13.39 1.26 11.70
CA ARG A 205 12.43 2.09 12.45
C ARG A 205 11.34 1.26 13.11
N PHE A 206 10.86 0.21 12.43
CA PHE A 206 9.77 -0.67 12.86
C PHE A 206 10.22 -2.12 13.07
N SER A 207 11.50 -2.34 13.43
CA SER A 207 11.98 -3.66 13.80
C SER A 207 11.36 -4.14 15.11
N GLU A 208 11.10 -5.43 15.22
CA GLU A 208 10.57 -6.05 16.44
C GLU A 208 11.44 -5.74 17.67
N GLU A 209 12.77 -5.80 17.51
CA GLU A 209 13.71 -5.51 18.59
C GLU A 209 13.57 -4.07 19.10
N ARG A 210 13.46 -3.08 18.19
CA ARG A 210 13.28 -1.68 18.56
C ARG A 210 11.95 -1.48 19.29
N LEU A 211 10.87 -2.03 18.76
CA LEU A 211 9.54 -1.87 19.34
C LEU A 211 9.44 -2.56 20.70
N ARG A 212 10.07 -3.72 20.87
CA ARG A 212 10.19 -4.39 22.18
C ARG A 212 10.91 -3.52 23.19
N ARG A 213 12.02 -2.87 22.80
CA ARG A 213 12.74 -1.92 23.69
C ARG A 213 11.85 -0.73 24.07
N CYS A 214 11.15 -0.14 23.11
CA CYS A 214 10.20 0.95 23.37
C CYS A 214 9.09 0.51 24.34
N PHE A 215 8.53 -0.69 24.16
CA PHE A 215 7.52 -1.26 25.03
C PHE A 215 8.04 -1.41 26.47
N MET A 216 9.19 -2.05 26.63
CA MET A 216 9.79 -2.26 27.97
C MET A 216 10.08 -0.94 28.69
N HIS A 217 10.63 0.04 27.96
CA HIS A 217 10.87 1.38 28.51
C HIS A 217 9.56 2.08 28.94
N GLY A 218 8.54 2.04 28.07
CA GLY A 218 7.24 2.62 28.38
C GLY A 218 6.55 1.95 29.58
N VAL A 219 6.63 0.63 29.70
CA VAL A 219 6.08 -0.10 30.87
C VAL A 219 6.80 0.30 32.14
N VAL A 220 8.14 0.41 32.13
CA VAL A 220 8.91 0.84 33.31
C VAL A 220 8.50 2.24 33.74
N GLN A 221 8.30 3.19 32.81
CA GLN A 221 7.83 4.54 33.15
C GLN A 221 6.41 4.53 33.74
N LEU A 222 5.50 3.69 33.21
CA LEU A 222 4.12 3.60 33.70
C LEU A 222 3.98 2.95 35.07
N VAL A 223 4.93 2.08 35.44
CA VAL A 223 4.90 1.34 36.73
C VAL A 223 5.76 2.04 37.79
N GLY A 224 6.73 2.84 37.38
CA GLY A 224 7.67 3.53 38.29
C GLY A 224 7.20 4.90 38.82
N ASP A 225 6.02 5.39 38.39
CA ASP A 225 5.39 6.64 38.84
C ASP A 225 4.38 6.44 40.01
N ASP A 226 4.40 5.29 40.74
CA ASP A 226 3.60 5.02 41.94
C ASP A 226 4.38 5.30 43.24
#